data_a75653693723012427182ec5c2db089f
#
_entry.id   a75653693723012427182ec5c2db089f
#
_cell.length_a   1.000
_cell.length_b   1.000
_cell.length_c   1.000
_cell.angle_alpha   90.00
_cell.angle_beta   90.00
_cell.angle_gamma   90.00
#
_symmetry.space_group_name_H-M   'P 1'
#
loop_
_entity.id
_entity.type
_entity.pdbx_description
1 polymer ?
#
loop_
_entity_poly.entity_id
_entity_poly.type
_entity_poly.pdbx_seq_one_letter_code
_entity_poly.pdbx_strand_id
1 'polypeptide(L)'
;MLIAFPPCTYMTNASAVRMRVNGEIVPERYAKAMEAKEFFLRFWNADCPRIAIENPTPMKLIGLPPYTQAIQPWQHGHPYTKRTCLWLKGLPPLEPSNIITEGIQPYVNGGCKDAHGNYRRFQGRNERDPKTRSKTFTGIARAMAEQWAGPAQRTESECER
;
A
#
# COMPACT_ATOMS: atom_id res chain seq x y z
N MET A 1 4.46 18.68 -0.33
CA MET A 1 3.74 17.39 -0.32
C MET A 1 4.71 16.30 0.11
N LEU A 2 4.25 15.35 0.94
CA LEU A 2 5.02 14.19 1.39
C LEU A 2 4.33 12.92 0.88
N ILE A 3 5.08 12.04 0.22
CA ILE A 3 4.62 10.69 -0.15
C ILE A 3 5.56 9.70 0.51
N ALA A 4 5.05 8.75 1.28
CA ALA A 4 5.85 7.80 2.05
C ALA A 4 5.40 6.34 1.82
N PHE A 5 6.39 5.44 1.80
CA PHE A 5 6.23 3.99 1.66
C PHE A 5 6.95 3.27 2.82
N PRO A 6 6.46 3.42 4.05
CA PRO A 6 7.14 2.87 5.22
C PRO A 6 7.18 1.34 5.18
N PRO A 7 8.19 0.70 5.78
CA PRO A 7 8.32 -0.75 5.82
C PRO A 7 7.06 -1.42 6.40
N CYS A 8 6.53 -2.40 5.67
CA CYS A 8 5.29 -3.09 6.03
C CYS A 8 5.48 -4.43 6.76
N THR A 9 6.73 -4.89 6.92
CA THR A 9 7.09 -6.26 7.30
C THR A 9 6.43 -6.76 8.59
N TYR A 10 6.27 -5.88 9.57
CA TYR A 10 5.73 -6.24 10.89
C TYR A 10 4.30 -5.73 11.14
N MET A 11 3.75 -4.90 10.24
CA MET A 11 2.48 -4.23 10.47
C MET A 11 1.29 -4.83 9.71
N THR A 12 1.55 -5.62 8.67
CA THR A 12 0.51 -6.03 7.73
C THR A 12 -0.03 -7.43 7.98
N ASN A 13 -1.24 -7.69 7.47
CA ASN A 13 -1.89 -9.00 7.55
C ASN A 13 -1.04 -10.13 6.96
N ALA A 14 -0.17 -9.86 6.02
CA ALA A 14 0.76 -10.85 5.47
C ALA A 14 1.73 -11.42 6.52
N SER A 15 2.00 -10.68 7.59
CA SER A 15 2.85 -11.12 8.70
C SER A 15 2.06 -11.64 9.92
N ALA A 16 0.74 -11.58 9.88
CA ALA A 16 -0.13 -11.93 11.01
C ALA A 16 0.07 -13.38 11.52
N VAL A 17 0.30 -14.32 10.60
CA VAL A 17 0.56 -15.74 10.95
C VAL A 17 1.78 -15.90 11.86
N ARG A 18 2.77 -15.03 11.73
CA ARG A 18 4.00 -15.08 12.54
C ARG A 18 3.90 -14.23 13.81
N MET A 19 2.82 -13.46 13.97
CA MET A 19 2.61 -12.60 15.14
C MET A 19 2.17 -13.39 16.36
N ARG A 20 1.60 -14.59 16.15
CA ARG A 20 1.13 -15.46 17.21
C ARG A 20 1.67 -16.88 17.02
N VAL A 21 2.04 -17.51 18.13
CA VAL A 21 2.37 -18.94 18.22
C VAL A 21 1.49 -19.52 19.31
N ASN A 22 0.78 -20.61 19.02
CA ASN A 22 -0.17 -21.25 19.93
C ASN A 22 -1.21 -20.26 20.56
N GLY A 23 -1.63 -19.25 19.78
CA GLY A 23 -2.59 -18.24 20.23
C GLY A 23 -1.96 -17.06 20.97
N GLU A 24 -0.74 -17.18 21.48
CA GLU A 24 -0.04 -16.12 22.20
C GLU A 24 0.76 -15.20 21.27
N ILE A 25 0.82 -13.92 21.64
CA ILE A 25 1.62 -12.93 20.89
C ILE A 25 3.10 -13.20 21.12
N VAL A 26 3.87 -13.19 20.04
CA VAL A 26 5.35 -13.25 20.08
C VAL A 26 5.90 -11.88 20.46
N PRO A 27 6.47 -11.70 21.68
CA PRO A 27 6.82 -10.36 22.22
C PRO A 27 7.79 -9.58 21.34
N GLU A 28 8.84 -10.23 20.84
CA GLU A 28 9.84 -9.59 19.98
C GLU A 28 9.24 -9.06 18.66
N ARG A 29 8.32 -9.83 18.08
CA ARG A 29 7.65 -9.41 16.85
C ARG A 29 6.68 -8.28 17.07
N TYR A 30 6.01 -8.30 18.22
CA TYR A 30 5.13 -7.20 18.61
C TYR A 30 5.91 -5.93 18.88
N ALA A 31 7.05 -6.00 19.58
CA ALA A 31 7.94 -4.86 19.79
C ALA A 31 8.37 -4.23 18.45
N LYS A 32 8.86 -5.03 17.49
CA LYS A 32 9.20 -4.57 16.15
C LYS A 32 8.01 -3.97 15.38
N ALA A 33 6.81 -4.48 15.63
CA ALA A 33 5.60 -3.92 15.02
C ALA A 33 5.26 -2.54 15.62
N MET A 34 5.48 -2.34 16.92
CA MET A 34 5.30 -1.04 17.56
C MET A 34 6.34 -0.02 17.11
N GLU A 35 7.61 -0.40 16.95
CA GLU A 35 8.64 0.46 16.35
C GLU A 35 8.25 0.87 14.92
N ALA A 36 7.77 -0.07 14.11
CA ALA A 36 7.31 0.21 12.75
C ALA A 36 6.08 1.13 12.73
N LYS A 37 5.15 0.97 13.69
CA LYS A 37 4.01 1.88 13.89
C LYS A 37 4.48 3.29 14.22
N GLU A 38 5.41 3.45 15.16
CA GLU A 38 5.95 4.76 15.51
C GLU A 38 6.61 5.43 14.31
N PHE A 39 7.37 4.66 13.53
CA PHE A 39 7.97 5.16 12.30
C PHE A 39 6.91 5.61 11.28
N PHE A 40 5.84 4.85 11.10
CA PHE A 40 4.68 5.25 10.27
C PHE A 40 4.06 6.55 10.77
N LEU A 41 3.84 6.67 12.08
CA LEU A 41 3.22 7.84 12.68
C LEU A 41 4.08 9.12 12.57
N ARG A 42 5.40 9.01 12.43
CA ARG A 42 6.27 10.17 12.12
C ARG A 42 5.89 10.81 10.79
N PHE A 43 5.60 10.01 9.77
CA PHE A 43 5.11 10.54 8.49
C PHE A 43 3.69 11.09 8.60
N TRP A 44 2.80 10.36 9.30
CA TRP A 44 1.42 10.78 9.46
C TRP A 44 1.26 12.09 10.22
N ASN A 45 2.11 12.31 11.22
CA ASN A 45 2.11 13.50 12.06
C ASN A 45 3.12 14.58 11.60
N ALA A 46 3.75 14.41 10.45
CA ALA A 46 4.66 15.40 9.92
C ALA A 46 3.95 16.73 9.69
N ASP A 47 4.67 17.83 9.92
CA ASP A 47 4.21 19.20 9.59
C ASP A 47 4.26 19.40 8.08
N CYS A 48 3.29 18.80 7.41
CA CYS A 48 3.11 18.88 5.97
C CYS A 48 1.62 18.91 5.65
N PRO A 49 1.13 19.90 4.91
CA PRO A 49 -0.30 20.05 4.63
C PRO A 49 -0.84 18.95 3.70
N ARG A 50 0.02 18.28 2.93
CA ARG A 50 -0.37 17.27 1.94
C ARG A 50 0.46 16.02 2.14
N ILE A 51 -0.16 14.94 2.66
CA ILE A 51 0.50 13.67 2.97
C ILE A 51 -0.24 12.53 2.30
N ALA A 52 0.52 11.62 1.68
CA ALA A 52 0.07 10.30 1.24
C ALA A 52 1.00 9.24 1.79
N ILE A 53 0.47 8.27 2.52
CA ILE A 53 1.23 7.09 2.98
C ILE A 53 0.62 5.85 2.34
N GLU A 54 1.45 5.03 1.73
CA GLU A 54 1.07 3.76 1.11
C GLU A 54 1.53 2.60 1.99
N ASN A 55 0.63 1.65 2.25
CA ASN A 55 0.98 0.40 2.92
C ASN A 55 -0.06 -0.68 2.57
N PRO A 56 0.29 -1.97 2.59
CA PRO A 56 -0.71 -3.05 2.53
C PRO A 56 -1.64 -3.02 3.74
N THR A 57 -2.73 -3.78 3.67
CA THR A 57 -3.73 -3.84 4.76
C THR A 57 -3.07 -4.14 6.11
N PRO A 58 -3.17 -3.24 7.09
CA PRO A 58 -2.54 -3.42 8.40
C PRO A 58 -3.28 -4.45 9.24
N MET A 59 -2.56 -5.09 10.16
CA MET A 59 -3.20 -5.89 11.22
C MET A 59 -3.95 -4.98 12.17
N LYS A 60 -5.18 -5.34 12.54
CA LYS A 60 -5.98 -4.60 13.53
C LYS A 60 -5.26 -4.44 14.87
N LEU A 61 -4.49 -5.47 15.27
CA LEU A 61 -3.70 -5.48 16.49
C LEU A 61 -2.73 -4.29 16.61
N ILE A 62 -2.23 -3.77 15.48
CA ILE A 62 -1.26 -2.68 15.46
C ILE A 62 -1.91 -1.34 15.81
N GLY A 63 -3.20 -1.18 15.51
CA GLY A 63 -3.94 0.04 15.83
C GLY A 63 -3.40 1.27 15.07
N LEU A 64 -3.12 1.15 13.78
CA LEU A 64 -2.90 2.30 12.90
C LEU A 64 -4.20 3.10 12.74
N PRO A 65 -4.12 4.39 12.45
CA PRO A 65 -5.27 5.16 12.02
C PRO A 65 -6.02 4.46 10.86
N PRO A 66 -7.33 4.67 10.70
CA PRO A 66 -8.04 4.14 9.54
C PRO A 66 -7.45 4.73 8.25
N TYR A 67 -7.24 3.88 7.25
CA TYR A 67 -6.83 4.36 5.93
C TYR A 67 -8.00 5.05 5.23
N THR A 68 -7.69 6.05 4.41
CA THR A 68 -8.70 6.85 3.69
C THR A 68 -9.28 6.07 2.50
N GLN A 69 -8.43 5.30 1.81
CA GLN A 69 -8.79 4.62 0.57
C GLN A 69 -8.03 3.30 0.42
N ALA A 70 -8.63 2.34 -0.26
CA ALA A 70 -7.93 1.14 -0.74
C ALA A 70 -8.01 1.09 -2.27
N ILE A 71 -6.88 0.88 -2.90
CA ILE A 71 -6.74 0.80 -4.36
C ILE A 71 -6.19 -0.55 -4.80
N GLN A 72 -6.30 -0.82 -6.10
CA GLN A 72 -5.79 -2.04 -6.73
C GLN A 72 -4.97 -1.68 -7.97
N PRO A 73 -3.91 -2.46 -8.30
CA PRO A 73 -3.13 -2.23 -9.51
C PRO A 73 -3.93 -2.27 -10.81
N TRP A 74 -5.00 -3.08 -10.88
CA TRP A 74 -5.85 -3.16 -12.07
C TRP A 74 -6.62 -1.86 -12.36
N GLN A 75 -6.77 -0.98 -11.38
CA GLN A 75 -7.35 0.35 -11.55
C GLN A 75 -6.37 1.33 -12.23
N HIS A 76 -5.09 0.94 -12.34
CA HIS A 76 -3.99 1.78 -12.81
C HIS A 76 -3.10 1.08 -13.85
N GLY A 77 -3.71 0.24 -14.73
CA GLY A 77 -3.06 -0.32 -15.91
C GLY A 77 -2.23 -1.59 -15.68
N HIS A 78 -2.37 -2.26 -14.53
CA HIS A 78 -1.65 -3.50 -14.25
C HIS A 78 -2.63 -4.63 -13.97
N PRO A 79 -2.59 -5.79 -14.67
CA PRO A 79 -3.56 -6.86 -14.55
C PRO A 79 -3.38 -7.67 -13.25
N TYR A 80 -3.32 -6.99 -12.11
CA TYR A 80 -3.07 -7.62 -10.81
C TYR A 80 -4.00 -7.13 -9.72
N THR A 81 -4.28 -8.04 -8.75
CA THR A 81 -4.80 -7.68 -7.44
C THR A 81 -3.67 -7.66 -6.41
N LYS A 82 -3.47 -6.54 -5.77
CA LYS A 82 -2.61 -6.32 -4.59
C LYS A 82 -3.19 -5.16 -3.82
N ARG A 83 -4.06 -5.47 -2.85
CA ARG A 83 -4.72 -4.42 -2.07
C ARG A 83 -3.71 -3.51 -1.41
N THR A 84 -3.76 -2.25 -1.79
CA THR A 84 -2.90 -1.18 -1.32
C THR A 84 -3.76 -0.15 -0.60
N CYS A 85 -3.43 0.17 0.64
CA CYS A 85 -4.14 1.16 1.45
C CYS A 85 -3.41 2.50 1.42
N LEU A 86 -4.17 3.58 1.33
CA LEU A 86 -3.68 4.95 1.31
C LEU A 86 -4.23 5.71 2.53
N TRP A 87 -3.33 6.35 3.27
CA TRP A 87 -3.64 7.33 4.29
C TRP A 87 -3.39 8.70 3.69
N LEU A 88 -4.44 9.49 3.54
CA LEU A 88 -4.39 10.79 2.86
C LEU A 88 -4.71 11.92 3.83
N LYS A 89 -3.91 12.96 3.81
CA LYS A 89 -4.15 14.23 4.50
C LYS A 89 -4.00 15.37 3.50
N GLY A 90 -5.03 16.22 3.36
CA GLY A 90 -5.02 17.35 2.44
C GLY A 90 -4.89 16.98 0.96
N LEU A 91 -5.22 15.73 0.62
CA LEU A 91 -5.22 15.20 -0.75
C LEU A 91 -6.57 14.56 -1.05
N PRO A 92 -7.08 14.68 -2.28
CA PRO A 92 -8.27 13.95 -2.72
C PRO A 92 -7.96 12.45 -2.85
N PRO A 93 -8.97 11.58 -2.80
CA PRO A 93 -8.83 10.18 -3.17
C PRO A 93 -8.19 10.03 -4.55
N LEU A 94 -7.40 8.98 -4.74
CA LEU A 94 -6.77 8.68 -6.02
C LEU A 94 -7.79 8.02 -6.95
N GLU A 95 -8.11 8.68 -8.06
CA GLU A 95 -9.04 8.16 -9.04
C GLU A 95 -8.37 7.13 -9.97
N PRO A 96 -9.11 6.09 -10.41
CA PRO A 96 -8.61 5.14 -11.39
C PRO A 96 -8.12 5.84 -12.66
N SER A 97 -6.91 5.52 -13.12
CA SER A 97 -6.31 6.17 -14.30
C SER A 97 -6.32 5.28 -15.56
N ASN A 98 -6.39 3.96 -15.39
CA ASN A 98 -6.42 2.99 -16.50
C ASN A 98 -6.97 1.65 -15.99
N ILE A 99 -8.26 1.43 -16.17
CA ILE A 99 -8.96 0.24 -15.65
C ILE A 99 -8.74 -0.95 -16.57
N ILE A 100 -8.14 -2.02 -16.04
CA ILE A 100 -8.03 -3.33 -16.68
C ILE A 100 -9.23 -4.17 -16.24
N THR A 101 -9.93 -4.77 -17.18
CA THR A 101 -11.13 -5.58 -16.91
C THR A 101 -10.92 -7.08 -17.11
N GLU A 102 -9.85 -7.48 -17.82
CA GLU A 102 -9.58 -8.87 -18.18
C GLU A 102 -8.18 -9.31 -17.73
N GLY A 103 -7.98 -10.62 -17.55
CA GLY A 103 -6.69 -11.21 -17.22
C GLY A 103 -6.16 -10.84 -15.83
N ILE A 104 -7.02 -10.34 -14.93
CA ILE A 104 -6.62 -9.92 -13.59
C ILE A 104 -6.25 -11.14 -12.75
N GLN A 105 -5.04 -11.13 -12.18
CA GLN A 105 -4.50 -12.21 -11.37
C GLN A 105 -4.00 -11.71 -10.02
N PRO A 106 -3.99 -12.57 -8.97
CA PRO A 106 -3.33 -12.22 -7.72
C PRO A 106 -1.84 -11.95 -7.93
N TYR A 107 -1.35 -10.82 -7.42
CA TYR A 107 0.09 -10.50 -7.50
C TYR A 107 0.89 -11.22 -6.41
N VAL A 108 0.35 -11.31 -5.21
CA VAL A 108 0.99 -11.97 -4.07
C VAL A 108 0.23 -13.22 -3.66
N ASN A 109 0.97 -14.20 -3.12
CA ASN A 109 0.32 -15.36 -2.50
C ASN A 109 -0.58 -14.90 -1.36
N GLY A 110 -1.71 -15.53 -1.22
CA GLY A 110 -2.65 -15.16 -0.18
C GLY A 110 -3.69 -16.26 0.05
N GLY A 111 -4.75 -15.87 0.73
CA GLY A 111 -5.91 -16.71 0.93
C GLY A 111 -7.09 -15.87 1.37
N CYS A 112 -8.27 -16.38 1.12
CA CYS A 112 -9.53 -15.80 1.56
C CYS A 112 -10.43 -16.91 2.09
N LYS A 113 -11.43 -16.52 2.88
CA LYS A 113 -12.53 -17.42 3.21
C LYS A 113 -13.53 -17.43 2.06
N ASP A 114 -14.01 -18.61 1.69
CA ASP A 114 -15.13 -18.75 0.76
C ASP A 114 -16.46 -18.38 1.44
N ALA A 115 -17.56 -18.45 0.69
CA ALA A 115 -18.91 -18.18 1.20
C ALA A 115 -19.33 -19.08 2.39
N HIS A 116 -18.71 -20.25 2.52
CA HIS A 116 -18.94 -21.22 3.60
C HIS A 116 -17.97 -21.07 4.78
N GLY A 117 -17.07 -20.06 4.72
CA GLY A 117 -16.07 -19.81 5.77
C GLY A 117 -14.80 -20.64 5.70
N ASN A 118 -14.65 -21.52 4.70
CA ASN A 118 -13.45 -22.34 4.50
C ASN A 118 -12.31 -21.49 3.94
N TYR A 119 -11.11 -21.67 4.49
CA TYR A 119 -9.94 -20.93 4.05
C TYR A 119 -9.36 -21.54 2.77
N ARG A 120 -9.37 -20.79 1.67
CA ARG A 120 -8.74 -21.15 0.39
C ARG A 120 -7.48 -20.33 0.18
N ARG A 121 -6.38 -21.05 -0.09
CA ARG A 121 -5.12 -20.41 -0.52
C ARG A 121 -5.14 -20.22 -2.03
N PHE A 122 -4.55 -19.12 -2.48
CA PHE A 122 -4.26 -18.88 -3.88
C PHE A 122 -2.78 -18.54 -4.07
N GLN A 123 -2.26 -18.89 -5.23
CA GLN A 123 -0.90 -18.58 -5.62
C GLN A 123 -0.93 -17.31 -6.46
N GLY A 124 -0.15 -16.31 -6.04
CA GLY A 124 0.09 -15.11 -6.83
C GLY A 124 1.16 -15.34 -7.89
N ARG A 125 1.11 -14.55 -8.94
CA ARG A 125 2.09 -14.60 -10.04
C ARG A 125 3.38 -13.84 -9.73
N ASN A 126 3.57 -13.40 -8.52
CA ASN A 126 4.76 -12.66 -8.15
C ASN A 126 5.99 -13.54 -8.11
N GLU A 127 7.11 -12.93 -8.37
CA GLU A 127 8.41 -13.49 -8.02
C GLU A 127 8.52 -13.66 -6.50
N ARG A 128 9.31 -14.64 -6.06
CA ARG A 128 9.55 -14.88 -4.63
C ARG A 128 10.42 -13.82 -3.98
N ASP A 129 11.01 -12.93 -4.79
CA ASP A 129 11.86 -11.85 -4.30
C ASP A 129 11.08 -10.78 -3.53
N PRO A 130 11.37 -10.59 -2.22
CA PRO A 130 10.71 -9.57 -1.40
C PRO A 130 10.90 -8.15 -1.92
N LYS A 131 12.03 -7.85 -2.56
CA LYS A 131 12.37 -6.53 -3.10
C LYS A 131 11.46 -6.18 -4.28
N THR A 132 11.24 -7.12 -5.20
CA THR A 132 10.30 -6.94 -6.32
C THR A 132 8.86 -6.80 -5.81
N ARG A 133 8.47 -7.59 -4.82
CA ARG A 133 7.12 -7.54 -4.23
C ARG A 133 6.82 -6.22 -3.52
N SER A 134 7.82 -5.54 -2.99
CA SER A 134 7.65 -4.28 -2.26
C SER A 134 7.52 -3.06 -3.17
N LYS A 135 7.88 -3.16 -4.44
CA LYS A 135 7.81 -2.03 -5.38
C LYS A 135 6.35 -1.59 -5.59
N THR A 136 6.19 -0.28 -5.66
CA THR A 136 4.93 0.35 -6.09
C THR A 136 4.78 0.16 -7.61
N PHE A 137 3.57 -0.12 -8.05
CA PHE A 137 3.26 -0.22 -9.47
C PHE A 137 3.40 1.14 -10.16
N THR A 138 4.04 1.17 -11.32
CA THR A 138 4.32 2.41 -12.05
C THR A 138 3.07 3.19 -12.42
N GLY A 139 1.96 2.51 -12.73
CA GLY A 139 0.67 3.15 -13.00
C GLY A 139 0.10 3.87 -11.77
N ILE A 140 0.24 3.29 -10.58
CA ILE A 140 -0.14 3.95 -9.32
C ILE A 140 0.73 5.18 -9.07
N ALA A 141 2.06 5.03 -9.20
CA ALA A 141 2.98 6.15 -9.01
C ALA A 141 2.72 7.30 -9.98
N ARG A 142 2.42 6.99 -11.25
CA ARG A 142 2.04 7.97 -12.27
C ARG A 142 0.74 8.68 -11.89
N ALA A 143 -0.30 7.93 -11.51
CA ALA A 143 -1.57 8.52 -11.09
C ALA A 143 -1.41 9.47 -9.90
N MET A 144 -0.60 9.10 -8.90
CA MET A 144 -0.26 9.99 -7.77
C MET A 144 0.43 11.27 -8.24
N ALA A 145 1.38 11.17 -9.18
CA ALA A 145 2.08 12.33 -9.71
C ALA A 145 1.12 13.25 -10.49
N GLU A 146 0.33 12.70 -11.40
CA GLU A 146 -0.56 13.47 -12.26
C GLU A 146 -1.71 14.13 -11.47
N GLN A 147 -2.32 13.41 -10.53
CA GLN A 147 -3.50 13.90 -9.81
C GLN A 147 -3.15 14.80 -8.61
N TRP A 148 -1.97 14.60 -8.00
CA TRP A 148 -1.63 15.33 -6.77
C TRP A 148 -0.54 16.39 -6.94
N ALA A 149 0.37 16.26 -7.92
CA ALA A 149 1.38 17.30 -8.17
C ALA A 149 0.82 18.48 -8.96
N GLY A 150 -0.28 18.29 -9.68
CA GLY A 150 -0.81 19.24 -10.67
C GLY A 150 -0.03 19.17 -11.98
N PRO A 151 -0.48 19.88 -13.02
CA PRO A 151 0.29 20.00 -14.26
C PRO A 151 1.66 20.61 -13.92
N ALA A 152 2.72 19.98 -14.42
CA ALA A 152 4.06 20.56 -14.34
C ALA A 152 3.98 21.97 -14.93
N GLN A 153 4.27 22.98 -14.13
CA GLN A 153 4.46 24.33 -14.67
C GLN A 153 5.63 24.24 -15.62
N ARG A 154 5.37 24.18 -16.94
CA ARG A 154 6.39 24.44 -17.92
C ARG A 154 6.85 25.89 -17.68
N THR A 155 8.03 26.02 -17.10
CA THR A 155 8.70 27.32 -17.12
C THR A 155 8.98 27.66 -18.59
N GLU A 156 8.32 28.69 -19.08
CA GLU A 156 8.46 29.23 -20.46
C GLU A 156 9.87 29.84 -20.71
N SER A 157 10.93 29.28 -20.13
CA SER A 157 12.28 29.82 -20.25
C SER A 157 13.20 29.09 -21.23
N GLU A 158 12.69 28.21 -22.07
CA GLU A 158 13.53 27.47 -23.07
C GLU A 158 13.13 27.72 -24.52
N CYS A 159 12.44 28.81 -24.84
CA CYS A 159 12.10 29.13 -26.23
C CYS A 159 12.77 30.40 -26.76
N GLU A 160 13.90 30.84 -26.18
CA GLU A 160 14.71 31.91 -26.76
C GLU A 160 16.20 31.61 -26.57
N ARG A 161 16.70 30.67 -27.41
CA ARG A 161 18.12 30.69 -27.86
C ARG A 161 18.30 29.84 -29.10
#